data_4502888365b6f9a2030657565dca7ef9
#
_entry.id   4502888365b6f9a2030657565dca7ef9
#
_cell.length_a   1.000
_cell.length_b   1.000
_cell.length_c   1.000
_cell.angle_alpha   90.00
_cell.angle_beta   90.00
_cell.angle_gamma   90.00
#
_symmetry.space_group_name_H-M   'P 1'
#
loop_
_entity.id
_entity.type
_entity.pdbx_description
1 polymer ?
#
loop_
_entity_poly.entity_id
_entity_poly.type
_entity_poly.pdbx_seq_one_letter_code
_entity_poly.pdbx_strand_id
1 'polypeptide(L)'
;MVVFSQSCKKVPLSVGERITETRVLDAFSKIVINDDINVTLIKADTNYIEISAGKNLIPNITTETHDGKLTINNENTMNWIRTYDHTIDAKLYFKSLNYLTISGSGHINSQCQINDTSDKHLRLCIFHACGDIDLEINGGRSISVDYAQGSSVLKLHGTGNNHIYIGKSSYGVIDITEFGVRKATVKNYGSGDCYVSPTDTLRAYIYNLGNIYYKGRPVVEEHVEPDSRGKVERIE
;
A
#
# COMPACT_ATOMS: atom_id res chain seq x y z
N MET A 1 -11.85 -29.93 -40.29
CA MET A 1 -11.04 -28.69 -40.21
C MET A 1 -11.88 -27.66 -39.53
N VAL A 2 -11.71 -27.49 -38.20
CA VAL A 2 -12.48 -26.54 -37.42
C VAL A 2 -11.69 -25.24 -37.40
N VAL A 3 -12.22 -24.21 -38.06
CA VAL A 3 -11.62 -22.86 -38.04
C VAL A 3 -12.10 -22.17 -36.76
N PHE A 4 -11.23 -22.05 -35.77
CA PHE A 4 -11.45 -21.16 -34.63
C PHE A 4 -11.30 -19.71 -35.14
N SER A 5 -12.41 -19.02 -35.38
CA SER A 5 -12.40 -17.58 -35.56
C SER A 5 -12.15 -16.96 -34.17
N GLN A 6 -10.93 -16.57 -33.90
CA GLN A 6 -10.64 -15.65 -32.80
C GLN A 6 -11.27 -14.30 -33.16
N SER A 7 -12.40 -13.98 -32.56
CA SER A 7 -12.99 -12.65 -32.63
C SER A 7 -12.03 -11.69 -31.90
N CYS A 8 -11.30 -10.88 -32.66
CA CYS A 8 -10.60 -9.71 -32.09
C CYS A 8 -11.65 -8.81 -31.43
N LYS A 9 -11.75 -8.84 -30.10
CA LYS A 9 -12.57 -7.85 -29.37
C LYS A 9 -11.98 -6.48 -29.67
N LYS A 10 -12.73 -5.65 -30.39
CA LYS A 10 -12.36 -4.24 -30.58
C LYS A 10 -12.31 -3.57 -29.23
N VAL A 11 -11.13 -3.12 -28.79
CA VAL A 11 -10.98 -2.32 -27.57
C VAL A 11 -11.58 -0.94 -27.85
N PRO A 12 -12.60 -0.49 -27.11
CA PRO A 12 -13.15 0.84 -27.27
C PRO A 12 -12.08 1.89 -27.00
N LEU A 13 -11.86 2.84 -27.88
CA LEU A 13 -10.93 3.96 -27.66
C LEU A 13 -11.46 4.97 -26.64
N SER A 14 -12.78 5.06 -26.48
CA SER A 14 -13.43 5.90 -25.48
C SER A 14 -13.61 5.13 -24.18
N VAL A 15 -13.36 5.76 -23.04
CA VAL A 15 -13.65 5.21 -21.70
C VAL A 15 -15.14 5.13 -21.40
N GLY A 16 -15.96 5.86 -22.17
CA GLY A 16 -17.41 5.98 -21.94
C GLY A 16 -17.74 6.95 -20.79
N GLU A 17 -19.03 7.09 -20.50
CA GLU A 17 -19.53 7.85 -19.36
C GLU A 17 -19.01 7.25 -18.05
N ARG A 18 -18.66 8.11 -17.08
CA ARG A 18 -18.24 7.67 -15.74
C ARG A 18 -19.43 7.13 -14.98
N ILE A 19 -19.37 5.91 -14.52
CA ILE A 19 -20.39 5.24 -13.71
C ILE A 19 -19.78 4.65 -12.46
N THR A 20 -20.61 4.31 -11.47
CA THR A 20 -20.20 3.59 -10.27
C THR A 20 -20.90 2.23 -10.23
N GLU A 21 -20.12 1.16 -10.00
CA GLU A 21 -20.61 -0.20 -9.81
C GLU A 21 -20.26 -0.66 -8.40
N THR A 22 -21.25 -1.24 -7.71
CA THR A 22 -21.05 -1.83 -6.38
C THR A 22 -21.02 -3.35 -6.48
N ARG A 23 -20.00 -3.97 -5.87
CA ARG A 23 -19.83 -5.42 -5.79
C ARG A 23 -19.78 -5.88 -4.35
N VAL A 24 -20.64 -6.82 -3.98
CA VAL A 24 -20.56 -7.53 -2.70
C VAL A 24 -19.40 -8.51 -2.76
N LEU A 25 -18.62 -8.58 -1.69
CA LEU A 25 -17.43 -9.40 -1.60
C LEU A 25 -17.58 -10.46 -0.51
N ASP A 26 -17.05 -11.63 -0.77
CA ASP A 26 -16.91 -12.68 0.25
C ASP A 26 -15.99 -12.24 1.40
N ALA A 27 -15.93 -13.01 2.47
CA ALA A 27 -15.11 -12.69 3.63
C ALA A 27 -13.61 -12.78 3.30
N PHE A 28 -12.87 -11.72 3.61
CA PHE A 28 -11.41 -11.66 3.47
C PHE A 28 -10.78 -10.93 4.65
N SER A 29 -9.48 -11.12 4.80
CA SER A 29 -8.62 -10.37 5.71
C SER A 29 -7.27 -10.00 5.07
N LYS A 30 -7.06 -10.44 3.83
CA LYS A 30 -5.89 -10.14 3.02
C LYS A 30 -6.34 -9.42 1.76
N ILE A 31 -5.64 -8.37 1.39
CA ILE A 31 -5.94 -7.55 0.20
C ILE A 31 -4.68 -7.49 -0.67
N VAL A 32 -4.86 -7.69 -1.95
CA VAL A 32 -3.86 -7.45 -3.00
C VAL A 32 -4.45 -6.45 -3.98
N ILE A 33 -3.79 -5.32 -4.15
CA ILE A 33 -4.15 -4.26 -5.10
C ILE A 33 -3.04 -4.22 -6.15
N ASN A 34 -3.41 -4.46 -7.39
CA ASN A 34 -2.50 -4.43 -8.51
C ASN A 34 -2.87 -3.29 -9.47
N ASP A 35 -1.91 -2.95 -10.34
CA ASP A 35 -2.09 -2.02 -11.44
C ASP A 35 -2.41 -0.57 -11.03
N ASP A 36 -3.02 0.18 -11.94
CA ASP A 36 -3.33 1.59 -11.80
C ASP A 36 -4.78 1.78 -11.32
N ILE A 37 -4.99 1.60 -10.04
CA ILE A 37 -6.29 1.77 -9.37
C ILE A 37 -6.08 2.59 -8.10
N ASN A 38 -6.76 3.73 -7.98
CA ASN A 38 -6.83 4.45 -6.72
C ASN A 38 -7.78 3.73 -5.77
N VAL A 39 -7.31 3.42 -4.56
CA VAL A 39 -8.14 2.70 -3.58
C VAL A 39 -8.21 3.47 -2.27
N THR A 40 -9.44 3.75 -1.84
CA THR A 40 -9.72 4.25 -0.51
C THR A 40 -10.23 3.11 0.37
N LEU A 41 -9.47 2.81 1.42
CA LEU A 41 -9.79 1.77 2.39
C LEU A 41 -10.74 2.32 3.46
N ILE A 42 -11.87 1.66 3.69
CA ILE A 42 -12.92 2.10 4.63
C ILE A 42 -13.29 0.93 5.54
N LYS A 43 -13.09 1.10 6.84
CA LYS A 43 -13.54 0.11 7.82
C LYS A 43 -15.07 0.08 7.91
N ALA A 44 -15.65 -1.11 7.80
CA ALA A 44 -17.11 -1.30 7.81
C ALA A 44 -17.49 -2.65 8.43
N ASP A 45 -18.80 -2.88 8.61
CA ASP A 45 -19.34 -4.15 9.12
C ASP A 45 -19.60 -5.18 8.02
N THR A 46 -19.51 -4.77 6.76
CA THR A 46 -19.71 -5.61 5.57
C THR A 46 -18.58 -5.42 4.59
N ASN A 47 -18.32 -6.45 3.77
CA ASN A 47 -17.32 -6.42 2.72
C ASN A 47 -17.99 -6.11 1.38
N TYR A 48 -17.63 -4.99 0.78
CA TYR A 48 -18.06 -4.62 -0.58
C TYR A 48 -17.09 -3.59 -1.16
N ILE A 49 -17.17 -3.37 -2.46
CA ILE A 49 -16.37 -2.38 -3.17
C ILE A 49 -17.27 -1.55 -4.09
N GLU A 50 -17.04 -0.25 -4.12
CA GLU A 50 -17.62 0.68 -5.09
C GLU A 50 -16.52 1.08 -6.06
N ILE A 51 -16.71 0.78 -7.35
CA ILE A 51 -15.74 1.09 -8.41
C ILE A 51 -16.33 2.18 -9.29
N SER A 52 -15.67 3.32 -9.38
CA SER A 52 -16.06 4.46 -10.20
C SER A 52 -15.06 4.65 -11.33
N ALA A 53 -15.49 4.42 -12.56
CA ALA A 53 -14.66 4.52 -13.76
C ALA A 53 -15.52 4.75 -15.00
N GLY A 54 -14.88 4.96 -16.15
CA GLY A 54 -15.59 4.95 -17.43
C GLY A 54 -16.27 3.60 -17.69
N LYS A 55 -17.51 3.61 -18.17
CA LYS A 55 -18.35 2.42 -18.41
C LYS A 55 -17.63 1.31 -19.20
N ASN A 56 -16.76 1.69 -20.12
CA ASN A 56 -16.03 0.73 -20.95
C ASN A 56 -14.78 0.14 -20.24
N LEU A 57 -14.40 0.67 -19.07
CA LEU A 57 -13.28 0.17 -18.26
C LEU A 57 -13.74 -0.86 -17.22
N ILE A 58 -14.92 -0.65 -16.62
CA ILE A 58 -15.45 -1.44 -15.50
C ILE A 58 -15.44 -2.96 -15.76
N PRO A 59 -15.82 -3.47 -16.95
CA PRO A 59 -15.83 -4.91 -17.20
C PRO A 59 -14.46 -5.60 -17.11
N ASN A 60 -13.37 -4.83 -17.21
CA ASN A 60 -12.00 -5.35 -17.12
C ASN A 60 -11.34 -5.02 -15.77
N ILE A 61 -12.09 -4.54 -14.79
CA ILE A 61 -11.63 -4.41 -13.41
C ILE A 61 -12.13 -5.63 -12.66
N THR A 62 -11.22 -6.51 -12.26
CA THR A 62 -11.58 -7.75 -11.58
C THR A 62 -11.45 -7.62 -10.07
N THR A 63 -12.36 -8.28 -9.34
CA THR A 63 -12.36 -8.34 -7.88
C THR A 63 -12.67 -9.78 -7.48
N GLU A 64 -11.64 -10.53 -7.11
CA GLU A 64 -11.76 -11.95 -6.82
C GLU A 64 -11.37 -12.24 -5.38
N THR A 65 -12.22 -13.00 -4.69
CA THR A 65 -11.93 -13.46 -3.32
C THR A 65 -11.69 -14.96 -3.33
N HIS A 66 -10.48 -15.37 -2.93
CA HIS A 66 -10.09 -16.78 -2.81
C HIS A 66 -9.29 -16.98 -1.52
N ASP A 67 -9.64 -17.97 -0.72
CA ASP A 67 -8.97 -18.33 0.55
C ASP A 67 -8.76 -17.13 1.50
N GLY A 68 -9.79 -16.28 1.62
CA GLY A 68 -9.76 -15.10 2.48
C GLY A 68 -8.82 -13.99 2.01
N LYS A 69 -8.46 -14.01 0.72
CA LYS A 69 -7.66 -13.01 0.04
C LYS A 69 -8.46 -12.37 -1.10
N LEU A 70 -8.71 -11.09 -1.01
CA LEU A 70 -9.24 -10.28 -2.10
C LEU A 70 -8.11 -9.83 -3.00
N THR A 71 -8.26 -10.03 -4.32
CA THR A 71 -7.35 -9.50 -5.34
C THR A 71 -8.13 -8.55 -6.25
N ILE A 72 -7.59 -7.36 -6.45
CA ILE A 72 -8.16 -6.31 -7.31
C ILE A 72 -7.16 -6.05 -8.43
N ASN A 73 -7.60 -6.23 -9.69
CA ASN A 73 -6.77 -6.00 -10.87
C ASN A 73 -7.47 -5.08 -11.87
N ASN A 74 -6.67 -4.39 -12.65
CA ASN A 74 -7.10 -3.63 -13.83
C ASN A 74 -6.55 -4.30 -15.10
N GLU A 75 -7.36 -5.11 -15.75
CA GLU A 75 -7.01 -5.81 -16.98
C GLU A 75 -7.22 -4.98 -18.26
N ASN A 76 -7.49 -3.68 -18.11
CA ASN A 76 -7.62 -2.77 -19.22
C ASN A 76 -6.29 -2.60 -19.95
N THR A 77 -6.29 -2.87 -21.25
CA THR A 77 -5.12 -2.70 -22.10
C THR A 77 -5.21 -1.39 -22.88
N MET A 78 -4.08 -0.93 -23.41
CA MET A 78 -3.99 0.25 -24.28
C MET A 78 -4.46 1.56 -23.63
N ASN A 79 -4.26 1.73 -22.32
CA ASN A 79 -4.64 2.95 -21.61
C ASN A 79 -3.95 4.21 -22.17
N TRP A 80 -2.77 4.06 -22.76
CA TRP A 80 -1.98 5.15 -23.36
C TRP A 80 -2.59 5.76 -24.66
N ILE A 81 -3.53 5.08 -25.31
CA ILE A 81 -4.23 5.59 -26.50
C ILE A 81 -5.67 6.01 -26.21
N ARG A 82 -6.13 5.86 -24.96
CA ARG A 82 -7.47 6.26 -24.54
C ARG A 82 -7.51 7.77 -24.26
N THR A 83 -8.71 8.34 -24.27
CA THR A 83 -8.94 9.72 -23.85
C THR A 83 -8.46 9.97 -22.42
N TYR A 84 -8.12 11.20 -22.10
CA TYR A 84 -7.37 11.66 -20.92
C TYR A 84 -7.91 11.20 -19.55
N ASP A 85 -9.20 10.88 -19.42
CA ASP A 85 -9.82 10.47 -18.16
C ASP A 85 -10.03 8.94 -18.10
N HIS A 86 -8.96 8.22 -17.87
CA HIS A 86 -8.99 6.77 -17.63
C HIS A 86 -8.84 6.40 -16.15
N THR A 87 -9.05 7.36 -15.25
CA THR A 87 -8.91 7.17 -13.80
C THR A 87 -9.91 6.16 -13.28
N ILE A 88 -9.42 5.22 -12.50
CA ILE A 88 -10.21 4.21 -11.80
C ILE A 88 -10.11 4.49 -10.31
N ASP A 89 -11.24 4.82 -9.68
CA ASP A 89 -11.32 5.02 -8.24
C ASP A 89 -12.17 3.93 -7.61
N ALA A 90 -11.68 3.34 -6.54
CA ALA A 90 -12.37 2.31 -5.79
C ALA A 90 -12.46 2.67 -4.31
N LYS A 91 -13.64 2.50 -3.72
CA LYS A 91 -13.84 2.54 -2.26
C LYS A 91 -14.03 1.11 -1.79
N LEU A 92 -13.07 0.60 -1.02
CA LEU A 92 -13.11 -0.76 -0.50
C LEU A 92 -13.53 -0.75 0.97
N TYR A 93 -14.69 -1.31 1.23
CA TYR A 93 -15.26 -1.48 2.56
C TYR A 93 -14.93 -2.87 3.08
N PHE A 94 -14.31 -2.96 4.27
CA PHE A 94 -13.81 -4.22 4.81
C PHE A 94 -14.04 -4.37 6.32
N LYS A 95 -14.25 -5.61 6.75
CA LYS A 95 -14.42 -5.95 8.18
C LYS A 95 -13.12 -6.17 8.93
N SER A 96 -12.14 -6.76 8.30
CA SER A 96 -10.86 -7.12 8.91
C SER A 96 -9.74 -7.04 7.89
N LEU A 97 -8.59 -6.55 8.32
CA LEU A 97 -7.40 -6.45 7.48
C LEU A 97 -6.17 -6.81 8.31
N ASN A 98 -5.43 -7.83 7.90
CA ASN A 98 -4.17 -8.23 8.52
C ASN A 98 -3.01 -8.31 7.52
N TYR A 99 -3.31 -8.23 6.22
CA TYR A 99 -2.31 -8.27 5.16
C TYR A 99 -2.75 -7.39 3.99
N LEU A 100 -1.91 -6.43 3.62
CA LEU A 100 -2.13 -5.55 2.47
C LEU A 100 -0.91 -5.60 1.56
N THR A 101 -1.12 -6.01 0.32
CA THR A 101 -0.12 -5.94 -0.75
C THR A 101 -0.53 -4.88 -1.75
N ILE A 102 0.42 -4.02 -2.11
CA ILE A 102 0.24 -2.95 -3.08
C ILE A 102 1.28 -3.11 -4.19
N SER A 103 0.79 -3.18 -5.43
CA SER A 103 1.62 -3.31 -6.62
C SER A 103 0.99 -2.52 -7.76
N GLY A 104 1.56 -1.40 -8.14
CA GLY A 104 1.03 -0.54 -9.20
C GLY A 104 1.23 0.94 -8.96
N SER A 105 0.55 1.77 -9.74
CA SER A 105 0.72 3.23 -9.75
C SER A 105 -0.44 4.00 -9.13
N GLY A 106 -1.51 3.32 -8.71
CA GLY A 106 -2.65 3.97 -8.06
C GLY A 106 -2.31 4.51 -6.65
N HIS A 107 -3.04 5.56 -6.24
CA HIS A 107 -2.95 6.11 -4.89
C HIS A 107 -3.79 5.29 -3.92
N ILE A 108 -3.19 4.93 -2.78
CA ILE A 108 -3.87 4.15 -1.74
C ILE A 108 -3.99 5.00 -0.48
N ASN A 109 -5.21 5.20 -0.02
CA ASN A 109 -5.45 5.94 1.21
C ASN A 109 -6.49 5.24 2.11
N SER A 110 -6.58 5.67 3.36
CA SER A 110 -7.67 5.27 4.25
C SER A 110 -8.46 6.48 4.71
N GLN A 111 -9.80 6.42 4.66
CA GLN A 111 -10.69 7.46 5.19
C GLN A 111 -11.02 7.29 6.67
N CYS A 112 -10.61 6.20 7.26
CA CYS A 112 -10.85 5.89 8.66
C CYS A 112 -9.68 5.11 9.22
N GLN A 113 -9.58 5.12 10.52
CA GLN A 113 -8.62 4.31 11.24
C GLN A 113 -8.81 2.84 10.87
N ILE A 114 -7.77 2.22 10.37
CA ILE A 114 -7.76 0.76 10.17
C ILE A 114 -7.70 0.14 11.57
N ASN A 115 -8.84 0.17 12.27
CA ASN A 115 -8.99 -0.40 13.59
C ASN A 115 -9.31 -1.87 13.50
N ASP A 116 -8.51 -2.68 14.14
CA ASP A 116 -8.92 -4.02 14.46
C ASP A 116 -8.56 -4.28 15.93
N THR A 117 -9.55 -4.57 16.72
CA THR A 117 -9.38 -4.91 18.13
C THR A 117 -8.78 -6.30 18.34
N SER A 118 -8.59 -7.07 17.25
CA SER A 118 -7.87 -8.34 17.32
C SER A 118 -6.36 -8.08 17.45
N ASP A 119 -5.68 -8.79 18.34
CA ASP A 119 -4.22 -8.75 18.53
C ASP A 119 -3.40 -9.24 17.32
N LYS A 120 -3.98 -9.18 16.13
CA LYS A 120 -3.34 -9.71 14.93
C LYS A 120 -2.35 -8.70 14.35
N HIS A 121 -1.21 -9.21 13.95
CA HIS A 121 -0.19 -8.48 13.23
C HIS A 121 -0.70 -7.93 11.88
N LEU A 122 -0.41 -6.66 11.58
CA LEU A 122 -0.66 -6.09 10.26
C LEU A 122 0.62 -6.11 9.44
N ARG A 123 0.57 -6.71 8.25
CA ARG A 123 1.67 -6.72 7.31
C ARG A 123 1.34 -5.91 6.06
N LEU A 124 2.19 -4.93 5.76
CA LEU A 124 2.15 -4.13 4.55
C LEU A 124 3.29 -4.58 3.63
N CYS A 125 2.96 -5.02 2.43
CA CYS A 125 3.93 -5.42 1.41
C CYS A 125 3.79 -4.50 0.20
N ILE A 126 4.85 -3.82 -0.19
CA ILE A 126 4.85 -2.85 -1.29
C ILE A 126 5.83 -3.36 -2.35
N PHE A 127 5.29 -3.66 -3.54
CA PHE A 127 6.04 -4.16 -4.68
C PHE A 127 5.73 -3.29 -5.91
N HIS A 128 6.74 -2.77 -6.57
CA HIS A 128 6.60 -1.98 -7.81
C HIS A 128 5.59 -0.81 -7.70
N ALA A 129 5.41 -0.25 -6.49
CA ALA A 129 4.46 0.83 -6.29
C ALA A 129 5.07 2.18 -6.66
N CYS A 130 4.27 3.02 -7.35
CA CYS A 130 4.65 4.36 -7.78
C CYS A 130 3.67 5.44 -7.29
N GLY A 131 2.42 5.09 -6.99
CA GLY A 131 1.44 5.98 -6.36
C GLY A 131 1.68 6.15 -4.87
N ASP A 132 1.27 7.27 -4.30
CA ASP A 132 1.41 7.52 -2.86
C ASP A 132 0.51 6.61 -2.03
N ILE A 133 1.00 6.23 -0.86
CA ILE A 133 0.29 5.38 0.10
C ILE A 133 0.18 6.14 1.40
N ASP A 134 -1.05 6.47 1.81
CA ASP A 134 -1.34 7.25 3.01
C ASP A 134 -2.39 6.55 3.88
N LEU A 135 -1.96 5.96 5.00
CA LEU A 135 -2.81 5.10 5.82
C LEU A 135 -2.88 5.60 7.27
N GLU A 136 -4.10 5.74 7.76
CA GLU A 136 -4.36 5.98 9.18
C GLU A 136 -4.61 4.65 9.90
N ILE A 137 -3.74 4.28 10.84
CA ILE A 137 -3.79 3.03 11.58
C ILE A 137 -3.83 3.33 13.06
N ASN A 138 -4.87 2.82 13.75
CA ASN A 138 -4.93 2.86 15.20
C ASN A 138 -5.19 1.45 15.75
N GLY A 139 -4.54 1.14 16.82
CA GLY A 139 -4.78 -0.10 17.56
C GLY A 139 -3.51 -0.81 17.99
N GLY A 140 -3.70 -1.75 18.89
CA GLY A 140 -2.71 -2.48 19.64
C GLY A 140 -1.84 -3.47 18.87
N ARG A 141 -1.48 -3.21 17.63
CA ARG A 141 -0.80 -4.17 16.76
C ARG A 141 0.69 -3.93 16.61
N SER A 142 1.43 -4.99 16.42
CA SER A 142 2.71 -4.89 15.75
C SER A 142 2.48 -4.77 14.23
N ILE A 143 3.28 -3.95 13.59
CA ILE A 143 3.20 -3.71 12.15
C ILE A 143 4.52 -4.11 11.53
N SER A 144 4.47 -4.79 10.39
CA SER A 144 5.63 -4.94 9.52
C SER A 144 5.37 -4.29 8.17
N VAL A 145 6.38 -3.60 7.66
CA VAL A 145 6.42 -3.00 6.35
C VAL A 145 7.55 -3.63 5.56
N ASP A 146 7.22 -4.32 4.50
CA ASP A 146 8.17 -4.86 3.54
C ASP A 146 8.07 -4.05 2.24
N TYR A 147 8.97 -3.09 2.03
CA TYR A 147 8.98 -2.26 0.83
C TYR A 147 10.11 -2.70 -0.10
N ALA A 148 9.79 -3.62 -1.01
CA ALA A 148 10.79 -4.26 -1.85
C ALA A 148 11.23 -3.40 -3.04
N GLN A 149 10.28 -2.87 -3.82
CA GLN A 149 10.57 -2.11 -5.04
C GLN A 149 9.52 -1.01 -5.25
N GLY A 150 9.93 0.09 -5.88
CA GLY A 150 9.05 1.21 -6.22
C GLY A 150 9.64 2.55 -5.80
N SER A 151 8.90 3.62 -6.12
CA SER A 151 9.25 5.01 -5.83
C SER A 151 8.19 5.76 -5.03
N SER A 152 7.15 5.07 -4.59
CA SER A 152 6.05 5.68 -3.82
C SER A 152 6.53 6.23 -2.48
N VAL A 153 5.78 7.20 -1.96
CA VAL A 153 5.90 7.65 -0.58
C VAL A 153 4.87 6.89 0.26
N LEU A 154 5.34 6.15 1.27
CA LEU A 154 4.49 5.55 2.28
C LEU A 154 4.41 6.48 3.48
N LYS A 155 3.19 6.92 3.81
CA LYS A 155 2.90 7.63 5.06
C LYS A 155 2.00 6.77 5.94
N LEU A 156 2.33 6.73 7.24
CA LEU A 156 1.47 6.16 8.25
C LEU A 156 1.16 7.23 9.30
N HIS A 157 -0.12 7.34 9.65
CA HIS A 157 -0.63 8.22 10.70
C HIS A 157 -1.31 7.40 11.79
N GLY A 158 -1.46 8.01 12.97
CA GLY A 158 -2.16 7.41 14.09
C GLY A 158 -1.25 6.74 15.11
N THR A 159 -1.65 5.61 15.65
CA THR A 159 -0.92 4.96 16.75
C THR A 159 -0.78 3.46 16.54
N GLY A 160 0.44 2.97 16.65
CA GLY A 160 0.77 1.55 16.79
C GLY A 160 1.13 1.21 18.25
N ASN A 161 1.06 -0.07 18.65
CA ASN A 161 1.30 -0.41 20.03
C ASN A 161 2.77 -0.41 20.43
N ASN A 162 3.45 -1.48 20.14
CA ASN A 162 4.74 -1.72 20.75
C ASN A 162 5.88 -1.62 19.76
N HIS A 163 5.70 -2.15 18.55
CA HIS A 163 6.79 -2.31 17.62
C HIS A 163 6.36 -2.20 16.18
N ILE A 164 7.09 -1.42 15.41
CA ILE A 164 7.08 -1.44 13.96
C ILE A 164 8.40 -2.02 13.44
N TYR A 165 8.28 -2.94 12.47
CA TYR A 165 9.40 -3.48 11.74
C TYR A 165 9.34 -2.99 10.29
N ILE A 166 10.42 -2.40 9.79
CA ILE A 166 10.53 -1.89 8.42
C ILE A 166 11.72 -2.56 7.74
N GLY A 167 11.45 -3.29 6.66
CA GLY A 167 12.42 -3.78 5.71
C GLY A 167 12.23 -3.06 4.38
N LYS A 168 13.25 -2.31 3.92
CA LYS A 168 13.14 -1.47 2.74
C LYS A 168 14.32 -1.68 1.80
N SER A 169 14.02 -2.03 0.54
CA SER A 169 15.03 -2.20 -0.53
C SER A 169 14.81 -1.26 -1.72
N SER A 170 13.83 -0.35 -1.61
CA SER A 170 13.33 0.48 -2.71
C SER A 170 13.98 1.86 -2.77
N TYR A 171 13.63 2.61 -3.83
CA TYR A 171 13.93 4.04 -3.99
C TYR A 171 12.92 4.93 -3.26
N GLY A 172 11.72 4.40 -2.97
CA GLY A 172 10.65 5.15 -2.32
C GLY A 172 11.00 5.61 -0.91
N VAL A 173 10.18 6.47 -0.35
CA VAL A 173 10.36 7.05 0.98
C VAL A 173 9.34 6.43 1.94
N ILE A 174 9.75 6.21 3.17
CA ILE A 174 8.83 5.85 4.26
C ILE A 174 8.84 6.99 5.27
N ASP A 175 7.70 7.62 5.47
CA ASP A 175 7.49 8.65 6.49
C ASP A 175 6.42 8.20 7.48
N ILE A 176 6.86 7.85 8.67
CA ILE A 176 6.02 7.47 9.79
C ILE A 176 6.24 8.39 11.00
N THR A 177 6.66 9.64 10.76
CA THR A 177 6.90 10.61 11.84
C THR A 177 5.63 10.98 12.60
N GLU A 178 4.46 10.83 11.99
CA GLU A 178 3.15 11.05 12.61
C GLU A 178 2.49 9.75 13.13
N PHE A 179 3.25 8.65 13.16
CA PHE A 179 2.78 7.38 13.68
C PHE A 179 3.38 7.09 15.05
N GLY A 180 2.54 7.15 16.07
CA GLY A 180 2.96 6.90 17.47
C GLY A 180 3.31 5.44 17.69
N VAL A 181 4.59 5.15 17.97
CA VAL A 181 5.08 3.79 18.26
C VAL A 181 6.17 3.83 19.34
N ARG A 182 6.23 2.79 20.19
CA ARG A 182 7.27 2.73 21.22
C ARG A 182 8.62 2.32 20.66
N LYS A 183 8.67 1.28 19.84
CA LYS A 183 9.91 0.71 19.28
C LYS A 183 9.84 0.63 17.78
N ALA A 184 10.92 1.00 17.10
CA ALA A 184 11.06 0.83 15.67
C ALA A 184 12.34 0.03 15.36
N THR A 185 12.23 -0.93 14.46
CA THR A 185 13.38 -1.59 13.84
C THR A 185 13.33 -1.29 12.36
N VAL A 186 14.33 -0.58 11.85
CA VAL A 186 14.41 -0.16 10.45
C VAL A 186 15.64 -0.77 9.83
N LYS A 187 15.44 -1.54 8.76
CA LYS A 187 16.52 -2.10 7.92
C LYS A 187 16.41 -1.49 6.53
N ASN A 188 17.30 -0.55 6.21
CA ASN A 188 17.32 0.13 4.92
C ASN A 188 18.39 -0.45 4.01
N TYR A 189 17.98 -1.27 3.04
CA TYR A 189 18.81 -1.84 1.97
C TYR A 189 18.74 -1.01 0.69
N GLY A 190 17.87 0.01 0.65
CA GLY A 190 17.60 0.84 -0.53
C GLY A 190 18.35 2.16 -0.53
N SER A 191 18.00 3.02 -1.48
CA SER A 191 18.53 4.37 -1.57
C SER A 191 17.56 5.47 -1.12
N GLY A 192 16.27 5.16 -1.00
CA GLY A 192 15.32 6.12 -0.43
C GLY A 192 15.42 6.17 1.10
N ASP A 193 14.94 7.26 1.68
CA ASP A 193 15.04 7.52 3.10
C ASP A 193 13.88 6.94 3.92
N CYS A 194 14.13 6.77 5.22
CA CYS A 194 13.10 6.41 6.21
C CYS A 194 13.05 7.47 7.31
N TYR A 195 11.86 7.97 7.62
CA TYR A 195 11.58 8.93 8.67
C TYR A 195 10.70 8.28 9.74
N VAL A 196 11.17 8.26 10.98
CA VAL A 196 10.50 7.55 12.09
C VAL A 196 10.46 8.39 13.36
N SER A 197 9.50 8.10 14.26
CA SER A 197 9.37 8.81 15.55
C SER A 197 9.07 7.86 16.71
N PRO A 198 9.95 6.88 17.01
CA PRO A 198 9.75 5.99 18.15
C PRO A 198 10.01 6.72 19.47
N THR A 199 9.21 6.41 20.48
CA THR A 199 9.33 7.07 21.80
C THR A 199 10.32 6.40 22.74
N ASP A 200 10.65 5.13 22.53
CA ASP A 200 11.43 4.29 23.46
C ASP A 200 12.76 3.84 22.83
N THR A 201 12.70 3.08 21.73
CA THR A 201 13.90 2.49 21.12
C THR A 201 13.84 2.54 19.60
N LEU A 202 14.95 2.96 18.98
CA LEU A 202 15.20 2.83 17.55
C LEU A 202 16.35 1.84 17.32
N ARG A 203 16.11 0.77 16.56
CA ARG A 203 17.14 -0.08 15.97
C ARG A 203 17.26 0.23 14.50
N ALA A 204 18.35 0.87 14.11
CA ALA A 204 18.59 1.37 12.76
C ALA A 204 19.73 0.59 12.10
N TYR A 205 19.43 -0.03 10.96
CA TYR A 205 20.40 -0.78 10.16
C TYR A 205 20.44 -0.19 8.77
N ILE A 206 21.61 0.26 8.32
CA ILE A 206 21.82 0.84 6.99
C ILE A 206 22.79 -0.05 6.21
N TYR A 207 22.35 -0.48 5.02
CA TYR A 207 23.10 -1.37 4.14
C TYR A 207 23.46 -0.72 2.79
N ASN A 208 22.91 0.48 2.50
CA ASN A 208 23.11 1.15 1.20
C ASN A 208 23.14 2.68 1.36
N LEU A 209 22.52 3.42 0.45
CA LEU A 209 22.61 4.89 0.33
C LEU A 209 21.56 5.64 1.16
N GLY A 210 20.40 5.02 1.40
CA GLY A 210 19.29 5.70 2.05
C GLY A 210 19.53 5.92 3.54
N ASN A 211 19.08 7.08 4.03
CA ASN A 211 19.24 7.49 5.42
C ASN A 211 18.08 6.99 6.29
N ILE A 212 18.29 7.03 7.60
CA ILE A 212 17.26 6.84 8.60
C ILE A 212 17.24 8.10 9.47
N TYR A 213 16.16 8.89 9.32
CA TYR A 213 15.91 10.08 10.11
C TYR A 213 14.95 9.77 11.25
N TYR A 214 15.21 10.31 12.44
CA TYR A 214 14.32 10.08 13.57
C TYR A 214 14.02 11.34 14.38
N LYS A 215 12.81 11.41 14.92
CA LYS A 215 12.38 12.45 15.87
C LYS A 215 12.42 11.93 17.31
N GLY A 216 12.45 12.86 18.25
CA GLY A 216 12.38 12.54 19.67
C GLY A 216 13.72 12.21 20.31
N ARG A 217 13.70 11.43 21.38
CA ARG A 217 14.87 11.02 22.17
C ARG A 217 14.83 9.53 22.53
N PRO A 218 14.63 8.62 21.57
CA PRO A 218 14.69 7.20 21.85
C PRO A 218 16.12 6.76 22.20
N VAL A 219 16.27 5.59 22.80
CA VAL A 219 17.55 4.89 22.82
C VAL A 219 17.83 4.42 21.39
N VAL A 220 18.97 4.81 20.82
CA VAL A 220 19.33 4.47 19.44
C VAL A 220 20.40 3.39 19.44
N GLU A 221 20.12 2.27 18.80
CA GLU A 221 21.06 1.21 18.47
C GLU A 221 21.26 1.26 16.95
N GLU A 222 22.43 1.72 16.49
CA GLU A 222 22.71 1.86 15.06
C GLU A 222 23.77 0.86 14.58
N HIS A 223 23.56 0.38 13.36
CA HIS A 223 24.48 -0.45 12.62
C HIS A 223 24.54 0.05 11.17
N VAL A 224 25.66 0.61 10.78
CA VAL A 224 25.90 1.13 9.43
C VAL A 224 26.99 0.28 8.80
N GLU A 225 26.69 -0.38 7.68
CA GLU A 225 27.68 -1.18 6.96
C GLU A 225 28.84 -0.31 6.46
N PRO A 226 30.10 -0.78 6.49
CA PRO A 226 31.27 0.03 6.15
C PRO A 226 31.23 0.66 4.75
N ASP A 227 30.61 -0.01 3.79
CA ASP A 227 30.51 0.44 2.40
C ASP A 227 29.24 1.27 2.13
N SER A 228 28.37 1.43 3.13
CA SER A 228 27.19 2.24 3.00
C SER A 228 27.52 3.74 3.07
N ARG A 229 26.65 4.58 2.45
CA ARG A 229 26.77 6.04 2.52
C ARG A 229 25.61 6.69 3.27
N GLY A 230 24.61 5.90 3.64
CA GLY A 230 23.50 6.37 4.44
C GLY A 230 23.92 6.68 5.88
N LYS A 231 23.11 7.48 6.57
CA LYS A 231 23.35 7.94 7.93
C LYS A 231 22.11 7.77 8.78
N VAL A 232 22.32 7.64 10.09
CA VAL A 232 21.28 7.72 11.10
C VAL A 232 21.35 9.12 11.73
N GLU A 233 20.33 9.96 11.51
CA GLU A 233 20.35 11.36 11.95
C GLU A 233 19.07 11.73 12.70
N ARG A 234 19.24 12.49 13.76
CA ARG A 234 18.11 13.08 14.48
C ARG A 234 17.67 14.36 13.79
N ILE A 235 16.35 14.46 13.58
CA ILE A 235 15.68 15.68 13.07
C ILE A 235 14.81 16.31 14.16
N GLU A 236 14.48 17.60 14.00
CA GLU A 236 13.61 18.33 14.94
C GLU A 236 12.14 17.93 14.86
#